data_fa273dc927a7c7c2ba22cd4c1fee638e
#
_entry.id   fa273dc927a7c7c2ba22cd4c1fee638e
#
_cell.length_a   1.000
_cell.length_b   1.000
_cell.length_c   1.000
_cell.angle_alpha   90.00
_cell.angle_beta   90.00
_cell.angle_gamma   90.00
#
_symmetry.space_group_name_H-M   'P 1'
#
loop_
_entity.id
_entity.type
_entity.pdbx_description
1 polymer ?
#
loop_
_entity_poly.entity_id
_entity_poly.type
_entity_poly.pdbx_seq_one_letter_code
_entity_poly.pdbx_strand_id
1 'polypeptide(L)'
;NIIPELCVEYWFEKNDVYGHYNATDFFQPWSTERFESIQEGDVSKKSFKRLHRWRYSPTAAYGNNEVHLHPYYARRLSVAEALAIQSLPKEYVIVKDLSKSDMFKTVGNGVPFLLAKEIAHSIRAFLENELQ
;
A
#
# COMPACT_ATOMS: atom_id res chain seq x y z
N ASN A 1 -15.59 -13.22 5.60
CA ASN A 1 -14.91 -13.88 4.49
C ASN A 1 -13.91 -12.94 3.83
N ILE A 2 -12.64 -13.35 3.82
CA ILE A 2 -11.56 -12.57 3.19
C ILE A 2 -11.29 -13.18 1.80
N ILE A 3 -11.20 -12.31 0.81
CA ILE A 3 -10.84 -12.71 -0.56
C ILE A 3 -9.31 -12.79 -0.63
N PRO A 4 -8.71 -13.97 -0.85
CA PRO A 4 -7.25 -14.14 -0.82
C PRO A 4 -6.51 -13.21 -1.79
N GLU A 5 -7.05 -12.97 -2.96
CA GLU A 5 -6.46 -12.13 -4.01
C GLU A 5 -6.46 -10.63 -3.66
N LEU A 6 -7.08 -10.25 -2.55
CA LEU A 6 -7.09 -8.87 -2.05
C LEU A 6 -6.26 -8.69 -0.78
N CYS A 7 -5.61 -9.77 -0.30
CA CYS A 7 -4.76 -9.69 0.89
C CYS A 7 -3.42 -9.01 0.62
N VAL A 8 -2.83 -8.46 1.66
CA VAL A 8 -1.53 -7.78 1.59
C VAL A 8 -0.45 -8.68 0.98
N GLU A 9 -0.29 -9.90 1.50
CA GLU A 9 0.75 -10.83 1.03
C GLU A 9 0.59 -11.21 -0.43
N TYR A 10 -0.64 -11.42 -0.89
CA TYR A 10 -0.90 -11.71 -2.30
C TYR A 10 -0.30 -10.62 -3.21
N TRP A 11 -0.49 -9.35 -2.87
CA TRP A 11 0.05 -8.24 -3.65
C TRP A 11 1.54 -8.07 -3.50
N PHE A 12 2.10 -8.39 -2.34
CA PHE A 12 3.55 -8.38 -2.15
C PHE A 12 4.22 -9.43 -3.04
N GLU A 13 3.68 -10.64 -3.08
CA GLU A 13 4.20 -11.71 -3.95
C GLU A 13 3.99 -11.40 -5.43
N LYS A 14 2.79 -10.98 -5.80
CA LYS A 14 2.43 -10.66 -7.18
C LYS A 14 3.33 -9.59 -7.78
N ASN A 15 3.67 -8.58 -7.02
CA ASN A 15 4.51 -7.47 -7.46
C ASN A 15 6.00 -7.67 -7.19
N ASP A 16 6.38 -8.81 -6.59
CA ASP A 16 7.77 -9.07 -6.20
C ASP A 16 8.39 -7.85 -5.49
N VAL A 17 7.74 -7.42 -4.40
CA VAL A 17 8.09 -6.15 -3.74
C VAL A 17 9.52 -6.11 -3.23
N TYR A 18 10.11 -7.26 -2.93
CA TYR A 18 11.49 -7.35 -2.43
C TYR A 18 12.54 -7.28 -3.54
N GLY A 19 12.18 -7.59 -4.77
CA GLY A 19 13.03 -7.40 -5.97
C GLY A 19 12.70 -6.14 -6.75
N HIS A 20 11.75 -5.35 -6.30
CA HIS A 20 11.28 -4.16 -7.00
C HIS A 20 12.28 -3.00 -6.92
N TYR A 21 12.27 -2.11 -7.91
CA TYR A 21 13.11 -0.91 -7.95
C TYR A 21 13.05 -0.08 -6.66
N ASN A 22 11.87 0.06 -6.06
CA ASN A 22 11.65 0.83 -4.83
C ASN A 22 11.64 -0.04 -3.55
N ALA A 23 12.22 -1.24 -3.59
CA ALA A 23 12.20 -2.18 -2.46
C ALA A 23 12.95 -1.66 -1.22
N THR A 24 13.96 -0.82 -1.41
CA THR A 24 14.79 -0.28 -0.33
C THR A 24 14.38 1.13 0.10
N ASP A 25 13.36 1.70 -0.53
CA ASP A 25 12.86 3.03 -0.20
C ASP A 25 11.87 2.95 0.95
N PHE A 26 12.38 2.89 2.17
CA PHE A 26 11.59 2.89 3.40
C PHE A 26 12.29 3.71 4.49
N PHE A 27 11.50 4.20 5.45
CA PHE A 27 12.04 4.92 6.60
C PHE A 27 12.76 3.95 7.53
N GLN A 28 14.03 4.26 7.86
CA GLN A 28 14.81 3.46 8.80
C GLN A 28 14.21 3.59 10.21
N PRO A 29 13.95 2.48 10.91
CA PRO A 29 13.42 2.55 12.27
C PRO A 29 14.49 3.07 13.25
N TRP A 30 14.08 3.98 14.13
CA TRP A 30 14.94 4.43 15.25
C TRP A 30 15.00 3.37 16.35
N SER A 31 13.93 2.59 16.52
CA SER A 31 13.82 1.52 17.51
C SER A 31 12.79 0.50 17.02
N THR A 32 13.00 -0.76 17.36
CA THR A 32 12.06 -1.85 17.05
C THR A 32 11.03 -2.08 18.17
N GLU A 33 11.20 -1.46 19.33
CA GLU A 33 10.35 -1.69 20.51
C GLU A 33 8.86 -1.44 20.22
N ARG A 34 8.56 -0.34 19.55
CA ARG A 34 7.15 -0.05 19.18
C ARG A 34 6.57 -1.06 18.23
N PHE A 35 7.36 -1.54 17.28
CA PHE A 35 6.93 -2.59 16.37
C PHE A 35 6.63 -3.87 17.15
N GLU A 36 7.51 -4.27 18.03
CA GLU A 36 7.36 -5.49 18.83
C GLU A 36 6.16 -5.43 19.78
N SER A 37 5.79 -4.24 20.26
CA SER A 37 4.65 -4.04 21.14
C SER A 37 3.30 -4.04 20.41
N ILE A 38 3.30 -3.97 19.07
CA ILE A 38 2.10 -3.92 18.24
C ILE A 38 1.96 -5.25 17.51
N GLN A 39 0.85 -5.95 17.73
CA GLN A 39 0.60 -7.24 17.08
C GLN A 39 0.32 -7.08 15.58
N GLU A 40 0.66 -8.10 14.79
CA GLU A 40 0.31 -8.14 13.38
C GLU A 40 -1.21 -7.98 13.21
N GLY A 41 -1.61 -7.00 12.41
CA GLY A 41 -3.02 -6.70 12.16
C GLY A 41 -3.64 -5.68 13.12
N ASP A 42 -2.90 -5.16 14.09
CA ASP A 42 -3.39 -4.10 14.97
C ASP A 42 -3.36 -2.75 14.23
N VAL A 43 -4.54 -2.27 13.86
CA VAL A 43 -4.76 -1.01 13.15
C VAL A 43 -5.51 0.02 14.01
N SER A 44 -5.53 -0.19 15.33
CA SER A 44 -6.25 0.68 16.28
C SER A 44 -5.58 2.05 16.45
N LYS A 45 -4.25 2.12 16.30
CA LYS A 45 -3.50 3.37 16.49
C LYS A 45 -3.32 4.12 15.16
N LYS A 46 -3.50 5.42 15.19
CA LYS A 46 -3.42 6.27 13.99
C LYS A 46 -2.07 6.16 13.26
N SER A 47 -0.96 6.30 13.98
CA SER A 47 0.38 6.41 13.37
C SER A 47 1.16 5.10 13.27
N PHE A 48 0.67 4.05 13.88
CA PHE A 48 1.37 2.76 13.99
C PHE A 48 0.45 1.59 13.65
N LYS A 49 -0.29 1.72 12.57
CA LYS A 49 -1.11 0.62 12.05
C LYS A 49 -0.20 -0.43 11.47
N ARG A 50 -0.20 -1.62 12.06
CA ARG A 50 0.55 -2.76 11.56
C ARG A 50 -0.36 -3.64 10.69
N LEU A 51 0.04 -3.86 9.45
CA LEU A 51 -0.71 -4.68 8.51
C LEU A 51 -0.70 -6.15 8.94
N HIS A 52 -1.65 -6.90 8.42
CA HIS A 52 -1.70 -8.36 8.54
C HIS A 52 -1.55 -8.98 7.15
N ARG A 53 -0.65 -9.94 7.02
CA ARG A 53 -0.34 -10.55 5.72
C ARG A 53 -1.57 -11.13 5.01
N TRP A 54 -2.50 -11.70 5.76
CA TRP A 54 -3.70 -12.36 5.21
C TRP A 54 -4.98 -11.55 5.38
N ARG A 55 -4.88 -10.23 5.50
CA ARG A 55 -6.02 -9.33 5.58
C ARG A 55 -5.88 -8.19 4.57
N TYR A 56 -6.96 -7.44 4.40
CA TYR A 56 -6.95 -6.24 3.58
C TYR A 56 -6.16 -5.12 4.27
N SER A 57 -5.51 -4.29 3.47
CA SER A 57 -4.85 -3.10 4.00
C SER A 57 -5.89 -2.03 4.36
N PRO A 58 -5.69 -1.30 5.47
CA PRO A 58 -6.39 -0.02 5.65
C PRO A 58 -6.04 0.95 4.53
N THR A 59 -6.84 2.02 4.40
CA THR A 59 -6.60 3.07 3.41
C THR A 59 -5.18 3.64 3.53
N ALA A 60 -4.51 3.78 2.40
CA ALA A 60 -3.14 4.30 2.31
C ALA A 60 -3.11 5.83 2.40
N ALA A 61 -3.38 6.36 3.58
CA ALA A 61 -3.35 7.81 3.86
C ALA A 61 -1.95 8.24 4.33
N TYR A 62 -0.98 8.17 3.44
CA TYR A 62 0.44 8.39 3.77
C TYR A 62 0.80 9.88 3.76
N GLY A 63 0.40 10.59 4.83
CA GLY A 63 0.85 11.94 5.09
C GLY A 63 1.67 12.00 6.38
N ASN A 64 2.69 12.84 6.46
CA ASN A 64 3.42 13.12 7.69
C ASN A 64 3.90 11.88 8.48
N ASN A 65 4.55 10.94 7.82
CA ASN A 65 5.12 9.72 8.43
C ASN A 65 4.07 8.71 8.94
N GLU A 66 2.86 8.76 8.45
CA GLU A 66 1.80 7.79 8.81
C GLU A 66 1.81 6.53 7.94
N VAL A 67 2.95 6.19 7.36
CA VAL A 67 3.13 4.95 6.59
C VAL A 67 2.93 3.73 7.51
N HIS A 68 2.16 2.77 7.04
CA HIS A 68 1.85 1.55 7.80
C HIS A 68 3.12 0.75 8.14
N LEU A 69 3.05 0.01 9.25
CA LEU A 69 4.09 -0.95 9.62
C LEU A 69 3.96 -2.21 8.79
N HIS A 70 5.10 -2.80 8.43
CA HIS A 70 5.17 -4.07 7.72
C HIS A 70 4.55 -5.20 8.58
N PRO A 71 3.90 -6.19 7.97
CA PRO A 71 3.28 -7.28 8.74
C PRO A 71 4.25 -8.04 9.65
N TYR A 72 5.46 -8.31 9.19
CA TYR A 72 6.41 -9.17 9.91
C TYR A 72 7.87 -8.67 9.94
N TYR A 73 8.23 -7.63 9.21
CA TYR A 73 9.54 -6.97 9.33
C TYR A 73 9.42 -5.73 10.23
N ALA A 74 10.38 -5.56 11.15
CA ALA A 74 10.37 -4.47 12.12
C ALA A 74 10.72 -3.11 11.49
N ARG A 75 9.86 -2.67 10.55
CA ARG A 75 9.97 -1.41 9.83
C ARG A 75 8.64 -0.99 9.23
N ARG A 76 8.58 0.22 8.74
CA ARG A 76 7.45 0.68 7.92
C ARG A 76 7.54 0.07 6.52
N LEU A 77 6.44 0.16 5.77
CA LEU A 77 6.40 -0.31 4.38
C LEU A 77 7.44 0.41 3.53
N SER A 78 7.99 -0.30 2.55
CA SER A 78 8.72 0.32 1.44
C SER A 78 7.76 0.95 0.44
N VAL A 79 8.29 1.80 -0.43
CA VAL A 79 7.52 2.38 -1.54
C VAL A 79 6.99 1.27 -2.46
N ALA A 80 7.78 0.22 -2.71
CA ALA A 80 7.34 -0.94 -3.50
C ALA A 80 6.10 -1.62 -2.89
N GLU A 81 6.12 -1.84 -1.58
CA GLU A 81 5.01 -2.44 -0.84
C GLU A 81 3.77 -1.55 -0.87
N ALA A 82 3.96 -0.24 -0.71
CA ALA A 82 2.87 0.73 -0.79
C ALA A 82 2.24 0.79 -2.19
N LEU A 83 3.05 0.75 -3.25
CA LEU A 83 2.56 0.67 -4.63
C LEU A 83 1.76 -0.61 -4.88
N ALA A 84 2.23 -1.74 -4.34
CA ALA A 84 1.53 -3.02 -4.45
C ALA A 84 0.15 -2.97 -3.76
N ILE A 85 0.05 -2.37 -2.59
CA ILE A 85 -1.21 -2.20 -1.86
C ILE A 85 -2.19 -1.33 -2.65
N GLN A 86 -1.70 -0.34 -3.39
CA GLN A 86 -2.51 0.47 -4.30
C GLN A 86 -2.85 -0.26 -5.61
N SER A 87 -2.52 -1.53 -5.71
CA SER A 87 -2.76 -2.41 -6.87
C SER A 87 -2.18 -1.90 -8.19
N LEU A 88 -1.10 -1.12 -8.12
CA LEU A 88 -0.38 -0.69 -9.32
C LEU A 88 0.39 -1.87 -9.93
N PRO A 89 0.60 -1.87 -11.25
CA PRO A 89 1.44 -2.89 -11.90
C PRO A 89 2.85 -2.89 -11.30
N LYS A 90 3.51 -4.06 -11.27
CA LYS A 90 4.87 -4.18 -10.73
C LYS A 90 5.91 -3.36 -11.50
N GLU A 91 5.63 -3.02 -12.75
CA GLU A 91 6.49 -2.19 -13.59
C GLU A 91 6.45 -0.70 -13.21
N TYR A 92 5.43 -0.30 -12.45
CA TYR A 92 5.31 1.08 -12.01
C TYR A 92 6.35 1.37 -10.93
N VAL A 93 7.16 2.41 -11.14
CA VAL A 93 8.22 2.82 -10.22
C VAL A 93 8.15 4.31 -9.92
N ILE A 94 8.63 4.70 -8.75
CA ILE A 94 8.80 6.10 -8.39
C ILE A 94 10.30 6.41 -8.45
N VAL A 95 10.65 7.48 -9.16
CA VAL A 95 12.04 7.89 -9.34
C VAL A 95 12.72 8.25 -8.01
N LYS A 96 14.00 7.94 -7.89
CA LYS A 96 14.74 8.07 -6.63
C LYS A 96 15.29 9.47 -6.35
N ASP A 97 15.02 10.44 -7.21
CA ASP A 97 15.38 11.84 -6.99
C ASP A 97 14.41 12.57 -6.04
N LEU A 98 13.29 11.94 -5.69
CA LEU A 98 12.37 12.45 -4.69
C LEU A 98 12.78 12.04 -3.28
N SER A 99 12.44 12.87 -2.28
CA SER A 99 12.53 12.45 -0.88
C SER A 99 11.59 11.29 -0.59
N LYS A 100 11.90 10.48 0.42
CA LYS A 100 11.00 9.38 0.84
C LYS A 100 9.61 9.90 1.22
N SER A 101 9.54 11.04 1.90
CA SER A 101 8.27 11.67 2.24
C SER A 101 7.44 12.01 0.99
N ASP A 102 8.07 12.54 -0.04
CA ASP A 102 7.39 12.87 -1.30
C ASP A 102 6.98 11.63 -2.07
N MET A 103 7.80 10.57 -2.06
CA MET A 103 7.44 9.28 -2.63
C MET A 103 6.15 8.74 -2.02
N PHE A 104 6.06 8.70 -0.68
CA PHE A 104 4.88 8.19 0.02
C PHE A 104 3.66 9.10 -0.14
N LYS A 105 3.85 10.41 -0.18
CA LYS A 105 2.75 11.34 -0.49
C LYS A 105 2.19 11.09 -1.89
N THR A 106 3.06 10.83 -2.85
CA THR A 106 2.65 10.49 -4.23
C THR A 106 1.79 9.24 -4.25
N VAL A 107 2.20 8.19 -3.53
CA VAL A 107 1.41 6.95 -3.41
C VAL A 107 0.08 7.22 -2.69
N GLY A 108 0.11 7.94 -1.58
CA GLY A 108 -1.07 8.21 -0.76
C GLY A 108 -2.10 9.12 -1.43
N ASN A 109 -1.66 10.02 -2.30
CA ASN A 109 -2.55 10.89 -3.08
C ASN A 109 -3.23 10.15 -4.25
N GLY A 110 -2.73 8.97 -4.60
CA GLY A 110 -3.32 8.14 -5.64
C GLY A 110 -4.56 7.42 -5.17
N VAL A 111 -5.43 7.08 -6.12
CA VAL A 111 -6.55 6.16 -5.88
C VAL A 111 -6.07 4.74 -6.21
N PRO A 112 -6.49 3.71 -5.45
CA PRO A 112 -6.15 2.33 -5.80
C PRO A 112 -6.49 2.02 -7.25
N PHE A 113 -5.51 1.52 -8.00
CA PHE A 113 -5.60 1.39 -9.46
C PHE A 113 -6.79 0.53 -9.91
N LEU A 114 -6.95 -0.67 -9.33
CA LEU A 114 -8.05 -1.55 -9.71
C LEU A 114 -9.40 -1.00 -9.29
N LEU A 115 -9.48 -0.34 -8.13
CA LEU A 115 -10.72 0.33 -7.70
C LEU A 115 -11.11 1.43 -8.67
N ALA A 116 -10.19 2.28 -9.07
CA ALA A 116 -10.43 3.34 -10.05
C ALA A 116 -10.87 2.76 -11.40
N LYS A 117 -10.24 1.68 -11.83
CA LYS A 117 -10.60 0.97 -13.07
C LYS A 117 -12.05 0.46 -13.05
N GLU A 118 -12.45 -0.18 -11.96
CA GLU A 118 -13.81 -0.71 -11.81
C GLU A 118 -14.85 0.42 -11.73
N ILE A 119 -14.55 1.50 -11.04
CA ILE A 119 -15.42 2.69 -11.01
C ILE A 119 -15.55 3.28 -12.41
N ALA A 120 -14.47 3.40 -13.16
CA ALA A 120 -14.48 3.90 -14.53
C ALA A 120 -15.34 3.02 -15.45
N HIS A 121 -15.24 1.68 -15.33
CA HIS A 121 -16.08 0.75 -16.07
C HIS A 121 -17.57 0.92 -15.74
N SER A 122 -17.92 1.12 -14.48
CA SER A 122 -19.28 1.33 -14.02
C SER A 122 -19.86 2.65 -14.57
N ILE A 123 -19.08 3.71 -14.55
CA ILE A 123 -19.48 5.02 -15.13
C ILE A 123 -19.70 4.88 -16.63
N ARG A 124 -18.79 4.21 -17.32
CA ARG A 124 -18.92 3.98 -18.76
C ARG A 124 -20.18 3.20 -19.10
N ALA A 125 -20.46 2.11 -18.40
CA ALA A 125 -21.67 1.32 -18.60
C ALA A 125 -22.94 2.15 -18.36
N PHE A 126 -22.95 2.97 -17.32
CA PHE A 126 -24.06 3.88 -17.04
C PHE A 126 -24.28 4.88 -18.18
N LEU A 127 -23.22 5.53 -18.66
CA LEU A 127 -23.32 6.49 -19.78
C LEU A 127 -23.77 5.84 -21.07
N GLU A 128 -23.29 4.65 -21.38
CA GLU A 128 -23.71 3.90 -22.58
C GLU A 128 -25.19 3.54 -22.52
N ASN A 129 -25.71 3.16 -21.35
CA ASN A 129 -27.14 2.86 -21.19
C ASN A 129 -28.00 4.13 -21.27
N GLU A 130 -27.56 5.27 -20.75
CA GLU A 130 -28.29 6.54 -20.85
C GLU A 130 -28.35 7.09 -22.28
N LEU A 131 -27.39 6.72 -23.13
CA LEU A 131 -27.35 7.15 -24.53
C LEU A 131 -28.17 6.26 -25.47
N GLN A 132 -28.70 5.16 -24.98
CA GLN A 132 -29.61 4.27 -25.69
C GLN A 132 -31.07 4.64 -25.41
#